data_7e5e0d12040d9cccc16efa244f39d8da
#
_entry.id   7e5e0d12040d9cccc16efa244f39d8da
#
_cell.length_a   1.000
_cell.length_b   1.000
_cell.length_c   1.000
_cell.angle_alpha   90.00
_cell.angle_beta   90.00
_cell.angle_gamma   90.00
#
_symmetry.space_group_name_H-M   'P 1'
#
loop_
_entity.id
_entity.type
_entity.pdbx_description
1 polymer ?
#
loop_
_entity_poly.entity_id
_entity_poly.type
_entity_poly.pdbx_seq_one_letter_code
_entity_poly.pdbx_strand_id
1 'polypeptide(L)'
;SYDSNETKLVAAEGITAEEFSAYIKSISKVKVDDTEYAATGKGSKIIVKEDGTLDLTDLQVTDTTVFEITAVGYKNNLTFTYKEVENTFELNTSSKTLYTKGSTKTTLKVTTNLTDKITWESSNTKVATVNSNGVVTAKAKGTAVITASCGEYKVTCKITVKNPSLKLTKTSATVKAGKTTKISAKATPSGKITYKSSNTKIATVSSKGIVKGKKKGTAKITVTCNGVKKVFTVKVK
;
A
#
# COMPACT_ATOMS: atom_id res chain seq x y z
N SER A 1 -32.00 -5.43 -11.74
CA SER A 1 -31.13 -6.30 -10.91
C SER A 1 -30.74 -5.57 -9.62
N TYR A 2 -30.23 -6.30 -8.64
CA TYR A 2 -29.71 -5.79 -7.38
C TYR A 2 -28.19 -5.84 -7.37
N ASP A 3 -27.54 -4.71 -7.05
CA ASP A 3 -26.10 -4.65 -6.81
C ASP A 3 -25.84 -4.67 -5.30
N SER A 4 -25.27 -5.76 -4.81
CA SER A 4 -24.98 -5.93 -3.39
C SER A 4 -23.84 -5.02 -2.92
N ASN A 5 -22.92 -4.60 -3.79
CA ASN A 5 -21.79 -3.74 -3.40
C ASN A 5 -22.25 -2.30 -3.12
N GLU A 6 -23.31 -1.85 -3.78
CA GLU A 6 -23.86 -0.51 -3.61
C GLU A 6 -25.15 -0.50 -2.76
N THR A 7 -25.65 -1.68 -2.36
CA THR A 7 -26.96 -1.83 -1.68
C THR A 7 -28.07 -1.14 -2.49
N LYS A 8 -28.11 -1.41 -3.80
CA LYS A 8 -28.86 -0.63 -4.77
C LYS A 8 -29.47 -1.50 -5.87
N LEU A 9 -30.64 -1.10 -6.34
CA LEU A 9 -31.15 -1.60 -7.61
C LEU A 9 -30.42 -0.91 -8.77
N VAL A 10 -30.03 -1.69 -9.76
CA VAL A 10 -29.39 -1.19 -10.96
C VAL A 10 -30.13 -1.69 -12.20
N ALA A 11 -30.03 -0.96 -13.30
CA ALA A 11 -30.58 -1.40 -14.57
C ALA A 11 -29.94 -2.75 -14.99
N ALA A 12 -30.74 -3.64 -15.56
CA ALA A 12 -30.21 -4.83 -16.20
C ALA A 12 -29.57 -4.45 -17.55
N GLU A 13 -28.73 -5.32 -18.09
CA GLU A 13 -28.13 -5.12 -19.41
C GLU A 13 -29.21 -4.89 -20.49
N GLY A 14 -29.05 -3.85 -21.30
CA GLY A 14 -29.98 -3.48 -22.36
C GLY A 14 -31.15 -2.58 -21.90
N ILE A 15 -31.27 -2.25 -20.61
CA ILE A 15 -32.29 -1.33 -20.08
C ILE A 15 -31.74 0.10 -20.04
N THR A 16 -32.45 1.06 -20.63
CA THR A 16 -32.08 2.47 -20.60
C THR A 16 -32.27 3.11 -19.24
N ALA A 17 -31.66 4.28 -19.00
CA ALA A 17 -31.83 5.04 -17.75
C ALA A 17 -33.30 5.48 -17.56
N GLU A 18 -33.98 5.85 -18.64
CA GLU A 18 -35.40 6.22 -18.61
C GLU A 18 -36.30 5.04 -18.22
N GLU A 19 -36.08 3.86 -18.83
CA GLU A 19 -36.84 2.65 -18.51
C GLU A 19 -36.59 2.22 -17.06
N PHE A 20 -35.35 2.31 -16.57
CA PHE A 20 -35.04 2.03 -15.18
C PHE A 20 -35.70 3.02 -14.22
N SER A 21 -35.64 4.31 -14.53
CA SER A 21 -36.33 5.35 -13.72
C SER A 21 -37.84 5.14 -13.70
N ALA A 22 -38.44 4.76 -14.83
CA ALA A 22 -39.87 4.45 -14.91
C ALA A 22 -40.23 3.22 -14.04
N TYR A 23 -39.38 2.18 -14.05
CA TYR A 23 -39.54 1.03 -13.18
C TYR A 23 -39.52 1.43 -11.69
N ILE A 24 -38.51 2.19 -11.25
CA ILE A 24 -38.41 2.64 -9.87
C ILE A 24 -39.67 3.42 -9.43
N LYS A 25 -40.13 4.34 -10.26
CA LYS A 25 -41.36 5.14 -9.98
C LYS A 25 -42.63 4.32 -9.96
N SER A 26 -42.66 3.16 -10.61
CA SER A 26 -43.81 2.26 -10.66
C SER A 26 -43.87 1.26 -9.48
N ILE A 27 -42.86 1.25 -8.61
CA ILE A 27 -42.85 0.39 -7.41
C ILE A 27 -44.02 0.74 -6.53
N SER A 28 -44.90 -0.23 -6.30
CA SER A 28 -46.07 -0.08 -5.48
C SER A 28 -45.92 -0.61 -4.06
N LYS A 29 -45.09 -1.67 -3.93
CA LYS A 29 -44.82 -2.27 -2.64
C LYS A 29 -43.47 -3.00 -2.66
N VAL A 30 -42.87 -3.16 -1.48
CA VAL A 30 -41.71 -3.96 -1.20
C VAL A 30 -42.03 -4.90 -0.05
N LYS A 31 -41.87 -6.18 -0.22
CA LYS A 31 -41.94 -7.17 0.83
C LYS A 31 -40.52 -7.48 1.29
N VAL A 32 -40.26 -7.41 2.59
CA VAL A 32 -38.98 -7.72 3.24
C VAL A 32 -39.27 -8.89 4.17
N ASP A 33 -38.76 -10.05 3.81
CA ASP A 33 -39.16 -11.34 4.36
C ASP A 33 -40.72 -11.47 4.37
N ASP A 34 -41.34 -11.55 5.53
CA ASP A 34 -42.80 -11.67 5.67
C ASP A 34 -43.54 -10.33 5.84
N THR A 35 -42.80 -9.20 5.92
CA THR A 35 -43.39 -7.88 6.15
C THR A 35 -43.53 -7.10 4.85
N GLU A 36 -44.76 -6.63 4.55
CA GLU A 36 -45.06 -5.83 3.37
C GLU A 36 -45.10 -4.33 3.68
N TYR A 37 -44.39 -3.55 2.86
CA TYR A 37 -44.33 -2.10 2.92
C TYR A 37 -44.91 -1.49 1.65
N ALA A 38 -45.94 -0.68 1.77
CA ALA A 38 -46.48 0.09 0.65
C ALA A 38 -45.53 1.25 0.29
N ALA A 39 -45.25 1.45 -0.98
CA ALA A 39 -44.40 2.55 -1.44
C ALA A 39 -45.12 3.89 -1.46
N THR A 40 -46.48 3.89 -1.49
CA THR A 40 -47.31 5.10 -1.54
C THR A 40 -48.52 4.97 -0.61
N GLY A 41 -49.10 6.12 -0.21
CA GLY A 41 -50.29 6.17 0.63
C GLY A 41 -49.97 6.48 2.11
N LYS A 42 -51.03 6.52 2.93
CA LYS A 42 -50.93 6.80 4.36
C LYS A 42 -50.18 5.62 5.05
N GLY A 43 -49.10 5.94 5.75
CA GLY A 43 -48.26 4.93 6.43
C GLY A 43 -47.27 4.21 5.49
N SER A 44 -47.09 4.71 4.26
CA SER A 44 -46.07 4.16 3.35
C SER A 44 -44.67 4.33 3.91
N LYS A 45 -43.81 3.34 3.62
CA LYS A 45 -42.37 3.42 3.85
C LYS A 45 -41.68 3.24 2.51
N ILE A 46 -40.88 4.23 2.11
CA ILE A 46 -40.10 4.17 0.87
C ILE A 46 -38.85 3.33 1.14
N ILE A 47 -38.85 2.07 0.73
CA ILE A 47 -37.69 1.16 0.84
C ILE A 47 -36.72 1.34 -0.33
N VAL A 48 -37.22 1.70 -1.53
CA VAL A 48 -36.39 1.95 -2.71
C VAL A 48 -36.49 3.44 -3.05
N LYS A 49 -35.39 4.15 -2.96
CA LYS A 49 -35.28 5.59 -3.32
C LYS A 49 -35.31 5.76 -4.85
N GLU A 50 -35.52 6.98 -5.32
CA GLU A 50 -35.62 7.30 -6.77
C GLU A 50 -34.36 6.93 -7.57
N ASP A 51 -33.20 6.93 -6.93
CA ASP A 51 -31.93 6.53 -7.51
C ASP A 51 -31.67 5.01 -7.47
N GLY A 52 -32.63 4.23 -6.92
CA GLY A 52 -32.54 2.78 -6.73
C GLY A 52 -31.89 2.34 -5.41
N THR A 53 -31.36 3.25 -4.59
CA THR A 53 -30.78 2.92 -3.28
C THR A 53 -31.83 2.36 -2.34
N LEU A 54 -31.50 1.31 -1.55
CA LEU A 54 -32.38 0.75 -0.55
C LEU A 54 -32.26 1.57 0.76
N ASP A 55 -33.37 2.04 1.28
CA ASP A 55 -33.45 2.62 2.62
C ASP A 55 -33.74 1.51 3.63
N LEU A 56 -32.70 1.08 4.33
CA LEU A 56 -32.75 0.02 5.32
C LEU A 56 -32.98 0.55 6.75
N THR A 57 -33.21 1.86 6.91
CA THR A 57 -33.46 2.49 8.23
C THR A 57 -34.62 1.79 8.91
N ASP A 58 -34.43 1.41 10.16
CA ASP A 58 -35.42 0.69 11.00
C ASP A 58 -35.84 -0.70 10.46
N LEU A 59 -35.09 -1.28 9.50
CA LEU A 59 -35.25 -2.66 9.07
C LEU A 59 -34.21 -3.54 9.75
N GLN A 60 -34.63 -4.70 10.22
CA GLN A 60 -33.71 -5.75 10.72
C GLN A 60 -33.34 -6.65 9.55
N VAL A 61 -32.29 -6.28 8.81
CA VAL A 61 -31.85 -7.06 7.65
C VAL A 61 -30.60 -7.88 7.97
N THR A 62 -30.53 -9.08 7.41
CA THR A 62 -29.41 -10.02 7.51
C THR A 62 -29.11 -10.59 6.14
N ASP A 63 -28.02 -11.33 5.98
CA ASP A 63 -27.64 -12.01 4.73
C ASP A 63 -28.68 -13.03 4.21
N THR A 64 -29.70 -13.31 5.01
CA THR A 64 -30.81 -14.20 4.63
C THR A 64 -32.09 -13.45 4.29
N THR A 65 -32.15 -12.12 4.55
CA THR A 65 -33.35 -11.31 4.29
C THR A 65 -33.66 -11.24 2.80
N VAL A 66 -34.88 -11.61 2.45
CA VAL A 66 -35.36 -11.62 1.06
C VAL A 66 -36.21 -10.39 0.80
N PHE A 67 -35.87 -9.68 -0.28
CA PHE A 67 -36.67 -8.58 -0.82
C PHE A 67 -37.45 -9.04 -2.03
N GLU A 68 -38.73 -8.73 -2.04
CA GLU A 68 -39.59 -8.91 -3.20
C GLU A 68 -40.26 -7.57 -3.57
N ILE A 69 -39.96 -7.06 -4.77
CA ILE A 69 -40.40 -5.76 -5.25
C ILE A 69 -41.48 -5.95 -6.28
N THR A 70 -42.66 -5.36 -6.04
CA THR A 70 -43.79 -5.31 -6.97
C THR A 70 -43.87 -3.93 -7.58
N ALA A 71 -43.92 -3.86 -8.91
CA ALA A 71 -44.04 -2.63 -9.68
C ALA A 71 -45.25 -2.71 -10.62
N VAL A 72 -46.05 -1.65 -10.68
CA VAL A 72 -47.27 -1.58 -11.49
C VAL A 72 -46.88 -1.59 -12.99
N GLY A 73 -47.54 -2.43 -13.77
CA GLY A 73 -47.28 -2.57 -15.20
C GLY A 73 -46.17 -3.60 -15.55
N TYR A 74 -45.56 -4.19 -14.56
CA TYR A 74 -44.54 -5.23 -14.75
C TYR A 74 -45.08 -6.59 -14.34
N LYS A 75 -44.86 -7.61 -15.20
CA LYS A 75 -45.47 -8.94 -15.06
C LYS A 75 -44.87 -9.74 -13.89
N ASN A 76 -43.58 -9.57 -13.62
CA ASN A 76 -42.86 -10.35 -12.63
C ASN A 76 -42.31 -9.43 -11.53
N ASN A 77 -42.39 -9.90 -10.29
CA ASN A 77 -41.72 -9.24 -9.17
C ASN A 77 -40.18 -9.43 -9.26
N LEU A 78 -39.42 -8.45 -8.80
CA LEU A 78 -37.99 -8.58 -8.61
C LEU A 78 -37.74 -9.14 -7.21
N THR A 79 -37.17 -10.33 -7.14
CA THR A 79 -36.79 -10.96 -5.86
C THR A 79 -35.27 -11.08 -5.77
N PHE A 80 -34.72 -10.71 -4.61
CA PHE A 80 -33.29 -10.90 -4.30
C PHE A 80 -33.09 -11.08 -2.80
N THR A 81 -32.01 -11.75 -2.43
CA THR A 81 -31.55 -11.84 -1.04
C THR A 81 -30.62 -10.67 -0.77
N TYR A 82 -30.84 -9.97 0.35
CA TYR A 82 -29.92 -8.94 0.81
C TYR A 82 -28.56 -9.58 1.10
N LYS A 83 -27.52 -8.87 0.81
CA LYS A 83 -26.18 -9.25 1.20
C LYS A 83 -25.51 -8.05 1.85
N GLU A 84 -25.15 -8.21 3.12
CA GLU A 84 -24.38 -7.20 3.82
C GLU A 84 -22.99 -7.09 3.17
N VAL A 85 -22.59 -5.86 2.87
CA VAL A 85 -21.25 -5.58 2.37
C VAL A 85 -20.40 -5.22 3.56
N GLU A 86 -19.55 -6.14 3.98
CA GLU A 86 -18.52 -5.83 4.96
C GLU A 86 -17.55 -4.80 4.38
N ASN A 87 -17.46 -3.67 5.06
CA ASN A 87 -16.50 -2.64 4.68
C ASN A 87 -15.08 -3.12 4.95
N THR A 88 -14.26 -3.13 3.92
CA THR A 88 -12.84 -3.48 4.00
C THR A 88 -11.97 -2.24 3.89
N PHE A 89 -11.00 -2.11 4.77
CA PHE A 89 -10.02 -1.03 4.73
C PHE A 89 -8.69 -1.52 5.29
N GLU A 90 -7.79 -1.97 4.42
CA GLU A 90 -6.57 -2.66 4.81
C GLU A 90 -5.33 -2.08 4.13
N LEU A 91 -4.19 -2.15 4.80
CA LEU A 91 -2.89 -1.82 4.23
C LEU A 91 -2.14 -3.08 3.78
N ASN A 92 -1.42 -2.98 2.68
CA ASN A 92 -0.55 -4.04 2.17
C ASN A 92 0.59 -4.44 3.13
N THR A 93 0.83 -3.68 4.20
CA THR A 93 1.79 -4.00 5.27
C THR A 93 1.54 -3.15 6.51
N SER A 94 1.70 -3.74 7.70
CA SER A 94 1.61 -3.05 8.99
C SER A 94 2.95 -2.44 9.46
N SER A 95 4.07 -2.80 8.81
CA SER A 95 5.39 -2.24 9.17
C SER A 95 6.37 -2.25 8.00
N LYS A 96 7.29 -1.27 7.98
CA LYS A 96 8.36 -1.18 6.99
C LYS A 96 9.61 -0.54 7.56
N THR A 97 10.78 -1.09 7.18
CA THR A 97 12.07 -0.44 7.46
C THR A 97 12.55 0.30 6.22
N LEU A 98 12.85 1.58 6.40
CA LEU A 98 13.49 2.45 5.42
C LEU A 98 14.87 2.90 5.92
N TYR A 99 15.62 3.56 5.06
CA TYR A 99 16.95 4.06 5.40
C TYR A 99 17.10 5.50 4.97
N THR A 100 17.97 6.25 5.68
CA THR A 100 18.25 7.65 5.34
C THR A 100 18.97 7.80 4.00
N LYS A 101 19.60 6.72 3.48
CA LYS A 101 20.17 6.60 2.14
C LYS A 101 20.04 5.16 1.64
N GLY A 102 19.95 4.98 0.32
CA GLY A 102 19.67 3.71 -0.32
C GLY A 102 18.16 3.50 -0.47
N SER A 103 17.56 2.62 0.28
CA SER A 103 16.08 2.42 0.28
C SER A 103 15.40 3.50 1.11
N THR A 104 15.13 4.66 0.50
CA THR A 104 14.56 5.84 1.18
C THR A 104 13.06 5.99 1.01
N LYS A 105 12.41 5.21 0.13
CA LYS A 105 10.98 5.31 -0.17
C LYS A 105 10.31 3.96 -0.18
N THR A 106 9.01 3.95 0.09
CA THR A 106 8.10 2.82 -0.12
C THR A 106 6.71 3.36 -0.44
N THR A 107 5.89 2.57 -1.14
CA THR A 107 4.47 2.89 -1.36
C THR A 107 3.62 1.99 -0.49
N LEU A 108 2.79 2.57 0.34
CA LEU A 108 1.70 1.89 1.03
C LEU A 108 0.49 1.88 0.10
N LYS A 109 -0.17 0.73 0.01
CA LYS A 109 -1.38 0.57 -0.78
C LYS A 109 -2.52 0.19 0.15
N VAL A 110 -3.66 0.85 0.00
CA VAL A 110 -4.91 0.50 0.66
C VAL A 110 -5.71 -0.41 -0.28
N THR A 111 -6.26 -1.49 0.27
CA THR A 111 -7.32 -2.28 -0.34
C THR A 111 -8.62 -1.94 0.37
N THR A 112 -9.63 -1.51 -0.37
CA THR A 112 -10.92 -1.05 0.19
C THR A 112 -12.03 -1.17 -0.84
N ASN A 113 -13.25 -1.35 -0.37
CA ASN A 113 -14.50 -1.19 -1.12
C ASN A 113 -15.21 0.13 -0.80
N LEU A 114 -14.61 0.99 0.05
CA LEU A 114 -15.13 2.33 0.35
C LEU A 114 -14.88 3.27 -0.82
N THR A 115 -15.82 4.17 -1.08
CA THR A 115 -15.76 5.14 -2.20
C THR A 115 -15.21 6.51 -1.80
N ASP A 116 -15.15 6.79 -0.50
CA ASP A 116 -14.65 8.04 0.03
C ASP A 116 -13.15 8.24 -0.22
N LYS A 117 -12.74 9.49 -0.24
CA LYS A 117 -11.34 9.87 -0.47
C LYS A 117 -10.43 9.38 0.67
N ILE A 118 -9.39 8.65 0.31
CA ILE A 118 -8.35 8.24 1.25
C ILE A 118 -7.43 9.43 1.57
N THR A 119 -7.22 9.67 2.85
CA THR A 119 -6.27 10.66 3.38
C THR A 119 -5.11 9.97 4.08
N TRP A 120 -3.94 10.64 4.09
CA TRP A 120 -2.71 10.10 4.65
C TRP A 120 -2.07 11.08 5.62
N GLU A 121 -1.62 10.57 6.77
CA GLU A 121 -0.96 11.36 7.79
C GLU A 121 0.27 10.64 8.33
N SER A 122 1.28 11.41 8.75
CA SER A 122 2.46 10.90 9.46
C SER A 122 2.52 11.48 10.87
N SER A 123 2.65 10.62 11.87
CA SER A 123 2.81 11.02 13.27
C SER A 123 4.12 11.81 13.52
N ASN A 124 5.11 11.70 12.60
CA ASN A 124 6.38 12.42 12.73
C ASN A 124 7.01 12.71 11.36
N THR A 125 6.69 13.86 10.78
CA THR A 125 7.17 14.31 9.48
C THR A 125 8.67 14.61 9.43
N LYS A 126 9.33 14.78 10.60
CA LYS A 126 10.80 14.89 10.69
C LYS A 126 11.49 13.54 10.44
N VAL A 127 10.83 12.42 10.73
CA VAL A 127 11.33 11.06 10.51
C VAL A 127 10.92 10.51 9.15
N ALA A 128 9.63 10.58 8.80
CA ALA A 128 9.11 10.14 7.51
C ALA A 128 7.90 10.98 7.11
N THR A 129 7.79 11.30 5.82
CA THR A 129 6.62 11.97 5.23
C THR A 129 5.86 10.99 4.36
N VAL A 130 4.57 11.25 4.15
CA VAL A 130 3.72 10.52 3.20
C VAL A 130 3.01 11.53 2.31
N ASN A 131 2.78 11.20 1.04
CA ASN A 131 1.99 12.02 0.12
C ASN A 131 0.58 11.40 -0.10
N SER A 132 -0.28 12.10 -0.86
CA SER A 132 -1.64 11.67 -1.17
C SER A 132 -1.74 10.32 -1.89
N ASN A 133 -0.65 9.84 -2.51
CA ASN A 133 -0.59 8.55 -3.20
C ASN A 133 -0.02 7.42 -2.31
N GLY A 134 0.10 7.64 -0.98
CA GLY A 134 0.66 6.66 -0.05
C GLY A 134 2.17 6.45 -0.18
N VAL A 135 2.90 7.33 -0.91
CA VAL A 135 4.36 7.22 -1.02
C VAL A 135 5.02 7.79 0.22
N VAL A 136 5.60 6.91 1.01
CA VAL A 136 6.36 7.26 2.22
C VAL A 136 7.81 7.56 1.86
N THR A 137 8.35 8.67 2.37
CA THR A 137 9.75 9.08 2.19
C THR A 137 10.45 9.25 3.53
N ALA A 138 11.54 8.50 3.75
CA ALA A 138 12.39 8.61 4.92
C ALA A 138 13.18 9.93 4.92
N LYS A 139 13.23 10.61 6.08
CA LYS A 139 13.95 11.88 6.30
C LYS A 139 15.10 11.70 7.27
N ALA A 140 14.85 11.21 8.47
CA ALA A 140 15.84 11.02 9.53
C ALA A 140 15.64 9.69 10.26
N LYS A 141 16.68 9.19 10.92
CA LYS A 141 16.61 8.01 11.79
C LYS A 141 15.55 8.20 12.88
N GLY A 142 14.70 7.20 13.07
CA GLY A 142 13.62 7.22 14.06
C GLY A 142 12.47 6.30 13.68
N THR A 143 11.32 6.54 14.30
CA THR A 143 10.07 5.83 14.03
C THR A 143 8.97 6.85 13.77
N ALA A 144 8.12 6.57 12.81
CA ALA A 144 6.88 7.28 12.55
C ALA A 144 5.76 6.26 12.27
N VAL A 145 4.53 6.61 12.62
CA VAL A 145 3.33 5.86 12.23
C VAL A 145 2.69 6.61 11.07
N ILE A 146 2.44 5.91 9.97
CA ILE A 146 1.67 6.43 8.85
C ILE A 146 0.25 5.90 8.99
N THR A 147 -0.73 6.79 8.98
CA THR A 147 -2.15 6.49 9.05
C THR A 147 -2.79 6.77 7.69
N ALA A 148 -3.55 5.81 7.17
CA ALA A 148 -4.52 6.02 6.11
C ALA A 148 -5.90 6.09 6.72
N SER A 149 -6.75 7.02 6.27
CA SER A 149 -8.13 7.20 6.75
C SER A 149 -9.09 7.37 5.59
N CYS A 150 -10.30 6.81 5.71
CA CYS A 150 -11.43 6.92 4.79
C CYS A 150 -12.70 6.96 5.63
N GLY A 151 -13.34 8.14 5.74
CA GLY A 151 -14.40 8.35 6.72
C GLY A 151 -13.93 8.03 8.15
N GLU A 152 -14.64 7.14 8.83
CA GLU A 152 -14.28 6.67 10.18
C GLU A 152 -13.24 5.56 10.21
N TYR A 153 -12.98 4.90 9.06
CA TYR A 153 -12.02 3.80 8.95
C TYR A 153 -10.58 4.29 8.96
N LYS A 154 -9.73 3.62 9.75
CA LYS A 154 -8.31 3.96 9.89
C LYS A 154 -7.47 2.71 9.96
N VAL A 155 -6.36 2.72 9.21
CA VAL A 155 -5.32 1.69 9.27
C VAL A 155 -3.94 2.32 9.36
N THR A 156 -3.00 1.65 10.01
CA THR A 156 -1.69 2.22 10.30
C THR A 156 -0.54 1.33 9.86
N CYS A 157 0.57 1.96 9.50
CA CYS A 157 1.83 1.30 9.20
C CYS A 157 2.96 1.93 10.01
N LYS A 158 3.70 1.12 10.77
CA LYS A 158 4.88 1.54 11.52
C LYS A 158 6.09 1.64 10.59
N ILE A 159 6.61 2.84 10.39
CA ILE A 159 7.84 3.09 9.61
C ILE A 159 9.02 3.23 10.57
N THR A 160 10.03 2.39 10.40
CA THR A 160 11.30 2.50 11.11
C THR A 160 12.38 2.96 10.15
N VAL A 161 12.93 4.14 10.36
CA VAL A 161 14.03 4.67 9.55
C VAL A 161 15.36 4.44 10.25
N LYS A 162 16.30 3.78 9.55
CA LYS A 162 17.64 3.46 10.04
C LYS A 162 18.72 4.17 9.23
N ASN A 163 19.89 4.37 9.81
CA ASN A 163 21.06 4.74 9.03
C ASN A 163 21.57 3.50 8.27
N PRO A 164 22.07 3.66 7.02
CA PRO A 164 22.71 2.56 6.31
C PRO A 164 23.98 2.14 7.04
N SER A 165 24.38 0.89 6.81
CA SER A 165 25.63 0.34 7.36
C SER A 165 26.44 -0.36 6.27
N LEU A 166 27.75 -0.40 6.45
CA LEU A 166 28.70 -1.11 5.60
C LEU A 166 29.68 -1.85 6.51
N LYS A 167 29.75 -3.18 6.35
CA LYS A 167 30.69 -4.05 7.08
C LYS A 167 31.66 -4.65 6.10
N LEU A 168 32.95 -4.73 6.50
CA LEU A 168 34.01 -5.47 5.81
C LEU A 168 34.29 -6.73 6.61
N THR A 169 34.47 -7.88 5.93
CA THR A 169 34.84 -9.14 6.61
C THR A 169 36.25 -9.08 7.19
N LYS A 170 37.15 -8.37 6.47
CA LYS A 170 38.51 -8.06 6.92
C LYS A 170 38.80 -6.59 6.65
N THR A 171 39.64 -5.98 7.46
CA THR A 171 40.03 -4.56 7.32
C THR A 171 41.39 -4.37 6.70
N SER A 172 42.12 -5.46 6.53
CA SER A 172 43.47 -5.43 5.89
C SER A 172 43.83 -6.76 5.23
N ALA A 173 44.83 -6.70 4.35
CA ALA A 173 45.51 -7.87 3.80
C ALA A 173 46.97 -7.51 3.40
N THR A 174 47.82 -8.54 3.40
CA THR A 174 49.17 -8.46 2.83
C THR A 174 49.19 -9.28 1.55
N VAL A 175 49.74 -8.71 0.46
CA VAL A 175 49.88 -9.38 -0.84
C VAL A 175 51.29 -9.18 -1.38
N LYS A 176 51.84 -10.14 -2.15
CA LYS A 176 53.07 -9.95 -2.93
C LYS A 176 52.80 -9.09 -4.17
N ALA A 177 53.79 -8.37 -4.67
CA ALA A 177 53.67 -7.66 -5.93
C ALA A 177 53.18 -8.60 -7.05
N GLY A 178 52.26 -8.14 -7.92
CA GLY A 178 51.61 -8.92 -8.97
C GLY A 178 50.42 -9.79 -8.49
N LYS A 179 50.29 -10.10 -7.20
CA LYS A 179 49.21 -10.94 -6.66
C LYS A 179 47.98 -10.11 -6.28
N THR A 180 46.86 -10.80 -6.09
CA THR A 180 45.55 -10.19 -5.80
C THR A 180 44.97 -10.65 -4.46
N THR A 181 44.10 -9.84 -3.90
CA THR A 181 43.21 -10.19 -2.79
C THR A 181 41.84 -9.60 -3.05
N LYS A 182 40.79 -10.18 -2.46
CA LYS A 182 39.40 -9.69 -2.61
C LYS A 182 38.92 -9.03 -1.32
N ILE A 183 38.31 -7.87 -1.44
CA ILE A 183 37.57 -7.23 -0.36
C ILE A 183 36.14 -7.77 -0.35
N SER A 184 35.72 -8.39 0.76
CA SER A 184 34.33 -8.79 1.00
C SER A 184 33.67 -7.75 1.84
N ALA A 185 32.58 -7.17 1.32
CA ALA A 185 31.81 -6.11 1.96
C ALA A 185 30.32 -6.43 1.90
N LYS A 186 29.58 -6.13 2.98
CA LYS A 186 28.12 -6.25 3.06
C LYS A 186 27.51 -4.91 3.47
N ALA A 187 26.62 -4.39 2.65
CA ALA A 187 25.88 -3.16 2.92
C ALA A 187 24.43 -3.46 3.33
N THR A 188 23.89 -2.63 4.21
CA THR A 188 22.47 -2.64 4.59
C THR A 188 21.94 -1.21 4.58
N PRO A 189 20.94 -0.85 3.74
CA PRO A 189 20.36 -1.73 2.71
C PRO A 189 21.39 -2.10 1.63
N SER A 190 21.09 -3.12 0.85
CA SER A 190 21.92 -3.48 -0.31
C SER A 190 22.02 -2.31 -1.29
N GLY A 191 23.15 -2.21 -1.98
CA GLY A 191 23.39 -1.15 -2.95
C GLY A 191 24.70 -1.33 -3.67
N LYS A 192 24.99 -0.45 -4.64
CA LYS A 192 26.23 -0.48 -5.41
C LYS A 192 27.40 -0.12 -4.49
N ILE A 193 28.33 -1.07 -4.33
CA ILE A 193 29.58 -0.86 -3.61
C ILE A 193 30.62 -0.31 -4.59
N THR A 194 31.31 0.74 -4.19
CA THR A 194 32.39 1.37 -4.96
C THR A 194 33.69 1.32 -4.17
N TYR A 195 34.82 1.26 -4.90
CA TYR A 195 36.15 1.12 -4.35
C TYR A 195 37.08 2.17 -4.94
N LYS A 196 37.90 2.80 -4.09
CA LYS A 196 38.88 3.79 -4.53
C LYS A 196 40.20 3.55 -3.80
N SER A 197 41.32 3.35 -4.55
CA SER A 197 42.64 3.28 -3.98
C SER A 197 43.20 4.66 -3.68
N SER A 198 43.86 4.82 -2.54
CA SER A 198 44.60 6.03 -2.17
C SER A 198 45.91 6.18 -3.00
N ASN A 199 46.45 5.07 -3.51
CA ASN A 199 47.67 5.08 -4.31
C ASN A 199 47.67 3.93 -5.32
N THR A 200 47.37 4.22 -6.58
CA THR A 200 47.28 3.24 -7.67
C THR A 200 48.65 2.76 -8.16
N LYS A 201 49.73 3.44 -7.77
CA LYS A 201 51.11 2.97 -8.02
C LYS A 201 51.49 1.80 -7.10
N ILE A 202 50.91 1.77 -5.85
CA ILE A 202 51.13 0.68 -4.88
C ILE A 202 50.12 -0.43 -5.10
N ALA A 203 48.84 -0.13 -5.18
CA ALA A 203 47.78 -1.10 -5.38
C ALA A 203 46.59 -0.51 -6.13
N THR A 204 46.04 -1.26 -7.05
CA THR A 204 44.78 -0.94 -7.76
C THR A 204 43.65 -1.79 -7.22
N VAL A 205 42.39 -1.33 -7.43
CA VAL A 205 41.18 -2.09 -7.08
C VAL A 205 40.20 -2.04 -8.25
N SER A 206 39.58 -3.17 -8.54
CA SER A 206 38.51 -3.26 -9.55
C SER A 206 37.12 -2.93 -8.97
N SER A 207 36.15 -2.73 -9.84
CA SER A 207 34.74 -2.54 -9.44
C SER A 207 34.15 -3.75 -8.69
N LYS A 208 34.78 -4.95 -8.85
CA LYS A 208 34.39 -6.17 -8.11
C LYS A 208 35.10 -6.32 -6.76
N GLY A 209 35.91 -5.31 -6.33
CA GLY A 209 36.63 -5.31 -5.06
C GLY A 209 37.89 -6.20 -5.08
N ILE A 210 38.41 -6.54 -6.26
CA ILE A 210 39.69 -7.27 -6.41
C ILE A 210 40.84 -6.26 -6.36
N VAL A 211 41.66 -6.35 -5.32
CA VAL A 211 42.85 -5.52 -5.13
C VAL A 211 44.09 -6.24 -5.73
N LYS A 212 44.84 -5.57 -6.58
CA LYS A 212 46.11 -6.06 -7.15
C LYS A 212 47.27 -5.23 -6.60
N GLY A 213 48.23 -5.88 -5.92
CA GLY A 213 49.50 -5.28 -5.50
C GLY A 213 50.38 -4.99 -6.70
N LYS A 214 50.99 -3.81 -6.78
CA LYS A 214 51.90 -3.41 -7.88
C LYS A 214 53.32 -3.20 -7.41
N LYS A 215 53.53 -2.41 -6.38
CA LYS A 215 54.85 -2.05 -5.84
C LYS A 215 54.83 -2.12 -4.32
N LYS A 216 55.96 -2.50 -3.72
CA LYS A 216 56.15 -2.53 -2.26
C LYS A 216 55.67 -1.22 -1.60
N GLY A 217 54.87 -1.33 -0.56
CA GLY A 217 54.28 -0.19 0.17
C GLY A 217 52.92 -0.50 0.73
N THR A 218 52.22 0.53 1.25
CA THR A 218 50.89 0.42 1.83
C THR A 218 49.94 1.35 1.09
N ALA A 219 48.77 0.85 0.70
CA ALA A 219 47.68 1.66 0.16
C ALA A 219 46.39 1.41 0.94
N LYS A 220 45.55 2.45 1.05
CA LYS A 220 44.22 2.40 1.65
C LYS A 220 43.18 2.32 0.53
N ILE A 221 42.30 1.34 0.59
CA ILE A 221 41.15 1.21 -0.32
C ILE A 221 39.89 1.71 0.42
N THR A 222 39.36 2.80 -0.03
CA THR A 222 38.07 3.30 0.46
C THR A 222 36.94 2.52 -0.21
N VAL A 223 36.10 1.89 0.61
CA VAL A 223 34.90 1.15 0.19
C VAL A 223 33.69 2.00 0.57
N THR A 224 32.80 2.27 -0.38
CA THR A 224 31.64 3.15 -0.16
C THR A 224 30.37 2.48 -0.65
N CYS A 225 29.29 2.54 0.15
CA CYS A 225 27.94 2.17 -0.23
C CYS A 225 26.92 3.00 0.57
N ASN A 226 25.86 3.46 -0.08
CA ASN A 226 24.78 4.25 0.54
C ASN A 226 25.32 5.42 1.42
N GLY A 227 26.41 6.06 0.99
CA GLY A 227 27.06 7.15 1.70
C GLY A 227 27.94 6.73 2.89
N VAL A 228 27.98 5.46 3.27
CA VAL A 228 28.85 4.93 4.32
C VAL A 228 30.20 4.56 3.71
N LYS A 229 31.29 4.97 4.39
CA LYS A 229 32.68 4.69 3.99
C LYS A 229 33.33 3.77 5.00
N LYS A 230 34.13 2.81 4.51
CA LYS A 230 35.05 1.96 5.29
C LYS A 230 36.38 1.90 4.58
N VAL A 231 37.44 1.71 5.35
CA VAL A 231 38.82 1.61 4.81
C VAL A 231 39.32 0.19 4.96
N PHE A 232 39.88 -0.33 3.86
CA PHE A 232 40.63 -1.57 3.84
C PHE A 232 42.10 -1.25 3.53
N THR A 233 43.02 -1.70 4.37
CA THR A 233 44.46 -1.46 4.21
C THR A 233 45.11 -2.63 3.49
N VAL A 234 45.80 -2.37 2.41
CA VAL A 234 46.61 -3.38 1.70
C VAL A 234 48.11 -3.05 1.87
N LYS A 235 48.88 -4.04 2.35
CA LYS A 235 50.36 -3.99 2.43
C LYS A 235 50.89 -4.85 1.29
N VAL A 236 51.67 -4.26 0.39
CA VAL A 236 52.35 -4.97 -0.69
C VAL A 236 53.79 -5.21 -0.28
N LYS A 237 54.24 -6.47 -0.31
CA LYS A 237 55.62 -6.92 -0.06
C LYS A 237 56.36 -7.20 -1.36
#